data_a05064d51aaf75a88cbf302c796a79b8
#
_entry.id   a05064d51aaf75a88cbf302c796a79b8
#
_cell.length_a   1.000
_cell.length_b   1.000
_cell.length_c   1.000
_cell.angle_alpha   90.00
_cell.angle_beta   90.00
_cell.angle_gamma   90.00
#
_symmetry.space_group_name_H-M   'P 1'
#
loop_
_entity.id
_entity.type
_entity.pdbx_description
1 polymer ?
#
loop_
_entity_poly.entity_id
_entity_poly.type
_entity_poly.pdbx_seq_one_letter_code
_entity_poly.pdbx_strand_id
1 'polypeptide(L)'
;MMMSHYDLETKCLHSGYTPKKGEPCALPIYQSTTFKYDTTDEMGQLFDLKAEGYFYTRLQNPTNDAVAAKIADLEGGVAGLLTSSGQAANFYAIFNICEAGDHVVAASTIYGGTFNLLGVTLKKLGIDCTFVDTDASAEEIAAAFKPNTKVLFAETIANPALVILDIEKFAKVAHEHEVPLIVDNTFATPINCRPFEWGADIVTHSTTKYMDGHAVQVGGAIIDSGNFDWDAYGHKYHGLTEPDESYHGVVYTKQFGKKAYITKATTQLMRDLGSIPSPENCFLLNLGLETLPLRVERHCENAQKVAEFLDAHEKVSHVIYAGLPNDKYHELAQKYMDKGRTCGVISFELTGGRDAAVRFMDSLKLANIATHVAASKTMVLHPASHTHRQMNDEQLREAGVSPGMIRLSVGIESAKDIINDLKEALENA
;
A
#
# COMPACT_ATOMS: atom_id res chain seq x y z
N MET A 1 3.63 5.63 -22.78
CA MET A 1 4.46 6.85 -22.66
C MET A 1 4.02 7.49 -21.36
N MET A 2 4.94 7.69 -20.41
CA MET A 2 4.60 8.38 -19.15
C MET A 2 4.15 9.81 -19.47
N MET A 3 3.04 10.23 -18.85
CA MET A 3 2.47 11.57 -19.05
C MET A 3 3.08 12.59 -18.08
N SER A 4 4.41 12.68 -18.04
CA SER A 4 5.18 13.41 -17.01
C SER A 4 4.83 14.90 -16.85
N HIS A 5 4.17 15.49 -17.84
CA HIS A 5 3.82 16.92 -17.87
C HIS A 5 2.35 17.20 -17.51
N TYR A 6 1.56 16.17 -17.18
CA TYR A 6 0.20 16.33 -16.71
C TYR A 6 0.08 16.19 -15.21
N ASP A 7 -0.88 16.88 -14.60
CA ASP A 7 -1.23 16.75 -13.19
C ASP A 7 -1.86 15.39 -12.88
N LEU A 8 -1.85 14.99 -11.61
CA LEU A 8 -2.30 13.66 -11.15
C LEU A 8 -3.75 13.37 -11.54
N GLU A 9 -4.64 14.34 -11.47
CA GLU A 9 -6.04 14.22 -11.85
C GLU A 9 -6.19 13.81 -13.33
N THR A 10 -5.39 14.40 -14.22
CA THR A 10 -5.36 14.05 -15.64
C THR A 10 -4.76 12.66 -15.85
N LYS A 11 -3.70 12.32 -15.11
CA LYS A 11 -3.07 11.00 -15.16
C LYS A 11 -4.02 9.90 -14.71
N CYS A 12 -4.85 10.12 -13.68
CA CYS A 12 -5.87 9.16 -13.24
C CYS A 12 -6.81 8.76 -14.38
N LEU A 13 -7.12 9.67 -15.29
CA LEU A 13 -8.00 9.41 -16.42
C LEU A 13 -7.28 8.81 -17.64
N HIS A 14 -6.06 9.26 -17.94
CA HIS A 14 -5.44 9.03 -19.25
C HIS A 14 -4.19 8.13 -19.23
N SER A 15 -3.54 7.90 -18.07
CA SER A 15 -2.36 7.04 -18.02
C SER A 15 -2.72 5.56 -18.19
N GLY A 16 -1.76 4.79 -18.68
CA GLY A 16 -1.80 3.33 -18.80
C GLY A 16 -2.47 2.81 -20.07
N TYR A 17 -3.50 3.43 -20.57
CA TYR A 17 -4.19 3.05 -21.82
C TYR A 17 -4.38 4.24 -22.76
N THR A 18 -3.90 4.10 -23.96
CA THR A 18 -4.10 5.10 -25.05
C THR A 18 -4.72 4.41 -26.25
N PRO A 19 -6.03 4.63 -26.53
CA PRO A 19 -6.70 3.99 -27.65
C PRO A 19 -6.16 4.48 -28.98
N LYS A 20 -5.97 3.57 -29.93
CA LYS A 20 -5.66 3.88 -31.32
C LYS A 20 -6.93 4.17 -32.10
N LYS A 21 -6.78 4.61 -33.37
CA LYS A 21 -7.92 4.86 -34.24
C LYS A 21 -8.81 3.62 -34.40
N GLY A 22 -10.07 3.73 -33.98
CA GLY A 22 -11.04 2.64 -34.05
C GLY A 22 -11.05 1.68 -32.85
N GLU A 23 -10.18 1.90 -31.86
CA GLU A 23 -10.20 1.15 -30.60
C GLU A 23 -11.19 1.77 -29.59
N PRO A 24 -11.69 0.98 -28.63
CA PRO A 24 -12.55 1.49 -27.56
C PRO A 24 -11.88 2.61 -26.76
N CYS A 25 -12.64 3.63 -26.39
CA CYS A 25 -12.14 4.67 -25.46
C CYS A 25 -11.98 4.16 -24.03
N ALA A 26 -12.83 3.22 -23.61
CA ALA A 26 -12.69 2.54 -22.32
C ALA A 26 -11.64 1.44 -22.43
N LEU A 27 -10.91 1.18 -21.34
CA LEU A 27 -9.95 0.08 -21.25
C LEU A 27 -10.64 -1.27 -21.53
N PRO A 28 -10.22 -2.05 -22.54
CA PRO A 28 -10.81 -3.36 -22.83
C PRO A 28 -10.46 -4.39 -21.74
N ILE A 29 -11.39 -5.33 -21.50
CA ILE A 29 -11.14 -6.50 -20.65
C ILE A 29 -10.67 -7.66 -21.54
N TYR A 30 -9.39 -8.03 -21.43
CA TYR A 30 -8.83 -9.17 -22.13
C TYR A 30 -9.00 -10.44 -21.28
N GLN A 31 -10.20 -11.01 -21.32
CA GLN A 31 -10.57 -12.23 -20.58
C GLN A 31 -10.11 -13.48 -21.36
N SER A 32 -8.81 -13.68 -21.44
CA SER A 32 -8.18 -14.81 -22.13
C SER A 32 -7.06 -15.40 -21.28
N THR A 33 -6.91 -16.73 -21.30
CA THR A 33 -5.78 -17.42 -20.64
C THR A 33 -4.51 -17.29 -21.46
N THR A 34 -4.61 -17.40 -22.80
CA THR A 34 -3.47 -17.48 -23.72
C THR A 34 -3.69 -16.60 -24.94
N PHE A 35 -2.61 -16.35 -25.67
CA PHE A 35 -2.59 -15.50 -26.86
C PHE A 35 -1.96 -16.28 -28.03
N LYS A 36 -2.46 -16.06 -29.27
CA LYS A 36 -2.03 -16.76 -30.47
C LYS A 36 -0.84 -16.05 -31.12
N TYR A 37 0.12 -16.85 -31.59
CA TYR A 37 1.22 -16.44 -32.45
C TYR A 37 1.23 -17.26 -33.73
N ASP A 38 1.88 -16.76 -34.78
CA ASP A 38 1.87 -17.40 -36.08
C ASP A 38 3.03 -18.39 -36.25
N THR A 39 4.14 -18.19 -35.54
CA THR A 39 5.32 -19.07 -35.60
C THR A 39 5.80 -19.52 -34.23
N THR A 40 6.48 -20.66 -34.19
CA THR A 40 7.16 -21.18 -32.98
C THR A 40 8.31 -20.28 -32.53
N ASP A 41 8.99 -19.60 -33.47
CA ASP A 41 10.08 -18.69 -33.15
C ASP A 41 9.58 -17.44 -32.43
N GLU A 42 8.51 -16.80 -32.91
CA GLU A 42 7.90 -15.65 -32.22
C GLU A 42 7.54 -16.01 -30.78
N MET A 43 6.93 -17.17 -30.56
CA MET A 43 6.60 -17.64 -29.22
C MET A 43 7.86 -17.89 -28.38
N GLY A 44 8.89 -18.51 -28.96
CA GLY A 44 10.17 -18.79 -28.29
C GLY A 44 10.87 -17.52 -27.81
N GLN A 45 10.86 -16.45 -28.61
CA GLN A 45 11.47 -15.17 -28.24
C GLN A 45 10.83 -14.53 -27.02
N LEU A 46 9.52 -14.72 -26.80
CA LEU A 46 8.83 -14.26 -25.58
C LEU A 46 9.31 -15.02 -24.33
N PHE A 47 9.43 -16.36 -24.43
CA PHE A 47 9.94 -17.18 -23.34
C PHE A 47 11.42 -16.88 -23.01
N ASP A 48 12.19 -16.48 -24.01
CA ASP A 48 13.59 -16.07 -23.86
C ASP A 48 13.74 -14.62 -23.35
N LEU A 49 12.65 -13.89 -23.12
CA LEU A 49 12.62 -12.47 -22.77
C LEU A 49 13.33 -11.57 -23.80
N LYS A 50 13.33 -11.98 -25.08
CA LYS A 50 13.94 -11.26 -26.22
C LYS A 50 12.94 -10.41 -26.99
N ALA A 51 11.65 -10.67 -26.81
CA ALA A 51 10.56 -9.89 -27.40
C ALA A 51 9.53 -9.50 -26.34
N GLU A 52 8.82 -8.40 -26.57
CA GLU A 52 7.67 -7.99 -25.76
C GLU A 52 6.38 -8.61 -26.34
N GLY A 53 5.47 -9.01 -25.46
CA GLY A 53 4.18 -9.58 -25.88
C GLY A 53 3.51 -10.37 -24.77
N TYR A 54 2.30 -10.82 -25.05
CA TYR A 54 1.47 -11.59 -24.12
C TYR A 54 1.34 -13.02 -24.60
N PHE A 55 1.62 -14.00 -23.76
CA PHE A 55 1.42 -15.41 -24.11
C PHE A 55 0.59 -16.15 -23.07
N TYR A 56 0.61 -15.74 -21.82
CA TYR A 56 -0.15 -16.37 -20.75
C TYR A 56 -0.54 -15.37 -19.66
N THR A 57 -1.82 -15.24 -19.35
CA THR A 57 -2.36 -14.22 -18.45
C THR A 57 -1.80 -14.27 -17.03
N ARG A 58 -1.36 -15.43 -16.53
CA ARG A 58 -0.72 -15.52 -15.20
C ARG A 58 0.53 -14.64 -15.08
N LEU A 59 1.27 -14.46 -16.17
CA LEU A 59 2.45 -13.59 -16.18
C LEU A 59 2.06 -12.16 -16.51
N GLN A 60 1.36 -11.97 -17.62
CA GLN A 60 1.00 -10.66 -18.15
C GLN A 60 -0.32 -10.70 -18.90
N ASN A 61 -1.07 -9.60 -18.83
CA ASN A 61 -2.33 -9.42 -19.54
C ASN A 61 -2.49 -7.94 -19.91
N PRO A 62 -2.96 -7.59 -21.13
CA PRO A 62 -3.08 -6.20 -21.56
C PRO A 62 -3.87 -5.30 -20.62
N THR A 63 -4.96 -5.81 -20.03
CA THR A 63 -5.77 -5.06 -19.06
C THR A 63 -5.00 -4.80 -17.77
N ASN A 64 -4.35 -5.82 -17.23
CA ASN A 64 -3.58 -5.74 -15.99
C ASN A 64 -2.39 -4.78 -16.14
N ASP A 65 -1.66 -4.90 -17.25
CA ASP A 65 -0.48 -4.07 -17.50
C ASP A 65 -0.83 -2.60 -17.72
N ALA A 66 -1.97 -2.31 -18.36
CA ALA A 66 -2.46 -0.95 -18.50
C ALA A 66 -2.73 -0.29 -17.14
N VAL A 67 -3.35 -1.04 -16.21
CA VAL A 67 -3.64 -0.54 -14.85
C VAL A 67 -2.37 -0.45 -14.01
N ALA A 68 -1.45 -1.42 -14.12
CA ALA A 68 -0.14 -1.36 -13.47
C ALA A 68 0.66 -0.13 -13.93
N ALA A 69 0.68 0.14 -15.23
CA ALA A 69 1.34 1.31 -15.81
C ALA A 69 0.70 2.63 -15.34
N LYS A 70 -0.65 2.67 -15.19
CA LYS A 70 -1.35 3.84 -14.63
C LYS A 70 -0.89 4.11 -13.20
N ILE A 71 -0.90 3.10 -12.31
CA ILE A 71 -0.48 3.28 -10.91
C ILE A 71 1.00 3.66 -10.83
N ALA A 72 1.86 3.06 -11.66
CA ALA A 72 3.27 3.44 -11.73
C ALA A 72 3.45 4.92 -12.12
N ASP A 73 2.71 5.43 -13.10
CA ASP A 73 2.78 6.84 -13.51
C ASP A 73 2.21 7.79 -12.43
N LEU A 74 1.19 7.37 -11.68
CA LEU A 74 0.66 8.14 -10.55
C LEU A 74 1.68 8.28 -9.42
N GLU A 75 2.38 7.21 -9.06
CA GLU A 75 3.46 7.25 -8.06
C GLU A 75 4.75 7.92 -8.58
N GLY A 76 4.91 8.06 -9.91
CA GLY A 76 6.15 8.55 -10.51
C GLY A 76 7.22 7.48 -10.66
N GLY A 77 6.84 6.20 -10.63
CA GLY A 77 7.73 5.05 -10.81
C GLY A 77 7.96 4.68 -12.27
N VAL A 78 8.95 3.83 -12.54
CA VAL A 78 9.33 3.39 -13.89
C VAL A 78 8.57 2.17 -14.37
N ALA A 79 8.06 1.34 -13.45
CA ALA A 79 7.29 0.13 -13.74
C ALA A 79 6.44 -0.27 -12.54
N GLY A 80 5.38 -1.05 -12.79
CA GLY A 80 4.51 -1.62 -11.78
C GLY A 80 4.08 -3.03 -12.09
N LEU A 81 3.66 -3.77 -11.06
CA LEU A 81 3.10 -5.11 -11.11
C LEU A 81 1.86 -5.18 -10.24
N LEU A 82 0.73 -5.66 -10.78
CA LEU A 82 -0.47 -5.94 -9.99
C LEU A 82 -0.43 -7.34 -9.39
N THR A 83 -0.94 -7.45 -8.17
CA THR A 83 -1.07 -8.70 -7.43
C THR A 83 -2.51 -8.91 -6.95
N SER A 84 -2.85 -10.14 -6.56
CA SER A 84 -4.20 -10.52 -6.10
C SER A 84 -4.59 -9.93 -4.74
N SER A 85 -3.66 -9.32 -4.02
CA SER A 85 -3.91 -8.63 -2.73
C SER A 85 -2.72 -7.75 -2.33
N GLY A 86 -2.94 -6.79 -1.42
CA GLY A 86 -1.85 -6.01 -0.82
C GLY A 86 -0.84 -6.89 -0.08
N GLN A 87 -1.28 -7.97 0.58
CA GLN A 87 -0.36 -8.92 1.22
C GLN A 87 0.53 -9.65 0.21
N ALA A 88 0.00 -10.01 -0.96
CA ALA A 88 0.81 -10.57 -2.03
C ALA A 88 1.80 -9.53 -2.57
N ALA A 89 1.41 -8.26 -2.65
CA ALA A 89 2.32 -7.18 -3.03
C ALA A 89 3.48 -7.04 -2.04
N ASN A 90 3.19 -6.97 -0.74
CA ASN A 90 4.23 -6.86 0.30
C ASN A 90 5.13 -8.11 0.33
N PHE A 91 4.55 -9.30 0.19
CA PHE A 91 5.32 -10.55 0.12
C PHE A 91 6.25 -10.56 -1.11
N TYR A 92 5.73 -10.26 -2.30
CA TYR A 92 6.53 -10.25 -3.53
C TYR A 92 7.60 -9.16 -3.50
N ALA A 93 7.28 -7.96 -3.02
CA ALA A 93 8.25 -6.88 -2.94
C ALA A 93 9.47 -7.27 -2.10
N ILE A 94 9.27 -7.97 -0.99
CA ILE A 94 10.35 -8.41 -0.11
C ILE A 94 11.02 -9.67 -0.67
N PHE A 95 10.25 -10.69 -1.03
CA PHE A 95 10.77 -11.98 -1.47
C PHE A 95 11.50 -11.91 -2.83
N ASN A 96 11.26 -10.86 -3.62
CA ASN A 96 11.98 -10.59 -4.87
C ASN A 96 13.49 -10.36 -4.68
N ILE A 97 13.89 -9.91 -3.50
CA ILE A 97 15.28 -9.52 -3.17
C ILE A 97 15.81 -10.17 -1.89
N CYS A 98 14.98 -10.94 -1.19
CA CYS A 98 15.36 -11.71 -0.01
C CYS A 98 15.26 -13.20 -0.31
N GLU A 99 16.16 -13.97 0.30
CA GLU A 99 16.20 -15.43 0.26
C GLU A 99 16.47 -16.01 1.66
N ALA A 100 16.52 -17.33 1.78
CA ALA A 100 16.81 -17.98 3.06
C ALA A 100 18.17 -17.55 3.61
N GLY A 101 18.19 -17.10 4.85
CA GLY A 101 19.37 -16.54 5.53
C GLY A 101 19.40 -15.02 5.55
N ASP A 102 18.51 -14.34 4.84
CA ASP A 102 18.45 -12.88 4.81
C ASP A 102 17.64 -12.28 5.98
N HIS A 103 17.74 -10.97 6.12
CA HIS A 103 17.13 -10.21 7.20
C HIS A 103 16.40 -8.97 6.66
N VAL A 104 15.28 -8.65 7.32
CA VAL A 104 14.45 -7.46 7.06
C VAL A 104 14.44 -6.59 8.32
N VAL A 105 14.57 -5.28 8.18
CA VAL A 105 14.20 -4.32 9.22
C VAL A 105 12.84 -3.74 8.86
N ALA A 106 11.93 -3.62 9.82
CA ALA A 106 10.60 -3.08 9.56
C ALA A 106 10.13 -2.17 10.69
N ALA A 107 9.35 -1.13 10.37
CA ALA A 107 8.65 -0.34 11.37
C ALA A 107 7.65 -1.22 12.14
N SER A 108 7.52 -1.00 13.45
CA SER A 108 6.64 -1.82 14.31
C SER A 108 5.16 -1.49 14.16
N THR A 109 4.82 -0.28 13.70
CA THR A 109 3.43 0.22 13.60
C THR A 109 2.74 -0.12 12.28
N ILE A 110 3.28 -1.04 11.48
CA ILE A 110 2.70 -1.48 10.20
C ILE A 110 1.42 -2.30 10.41
N TYR A 111 0.65 -2.45 9.33
CA TYR A 111 -0.57 -3.27 9.33
C TYR A 111 -0.34 -4.67 9.94
N GLY A 112 -1.22 -5.09 10.84
CA GLY A 112 -1.07 -6.34 11.59
C GLY A 112 -0.87 -7.59 10.73
N GLY A 113 -1.47 -7.65 9.52
CA GLY A 113 -1.23 -8.73 8.57
C GLY A 113 0.21 -8.75 8.06
N THR A 114 0.79 -7.58 7.78
CA THR A 114 2.18 -7.42 7.35
C THR A 114 3.15 -7.68 8.51
N PHE A 115 2.82 -7.22 9.71
CA PHE A 115 3.59 -7.53 10.92
C PHE A 115 3.72 -9.06 11.12
N ASN A 116 2.60 -9.77 11.00
CA ASN A 116 2.59 -11.24 11.08
C ASN A 116 3.33 -11.91 9.90
N LEU A 117 3.19 -11.37 8.68
CA LEU A 117 3.93 -11.84 7.51
C LEU A 117 5.44 -11.80 7.78
N LEU A 118 5.96 -10.67 8.24
CA LEU A 118 7.39 -10.46 8.51
C LEU A 118 7.87 -11.22 9.74
N GLY A 119 7.13 -11.12 10.84
CA GLY A 119 7.55 -11.69 12.14
C GLY A 119 7.40 -13.20 12.27
N VAL A 120 6.49 -13.81 11.50
CA VAL A 120 6.13 -15.23 11.64
C VAL A 120 6.24 -16.01 10.33
N THR A 121 5.60 -15.52 9.26
CA THR A 121 5.48 -16.31 8.03
C THR A 121 6.81 -16.38 7.28
N LEU A 122 7.53 -15.27 7.11
CA LEU A 122 8.82 -15.24 6.41
C LEU A 122 9.90 -16.04 7.15
N LYS A 123 9.82 -16.21 8.48
CA LYS A 123 10.72 -17.10 9.23
C LYS A 123 10.65 -18.54 8.75
N LYS A 124 9.49 -19.00 8.26
CA LYS A 124 9.35 -20.36 7.67
C LYS A 124 10.12 -20.51 6.35
N LEU A 125 10.42 -19.40 5.70
CA LEU A 125 11.24 -19.32 4.49
C LEU A 125 12.71 -18.99 4.80
N GLY A 126 13.09 -18.94 6.09
CA GLY A 126 14.44 -18.63 6.53
C GLY A 126 14.79 -17.16 6.51
N ILE A 127 13.83 -16.25 6.40
CA ILE A 127 14.04 -14.80 6.41
C ILE A 127 13.65 -14.26 7.79
N ASP A 128 14.59 -13.63 8.48
CA ASP A 128 14.38 -13.02 9.80
C ASP A 128 13.95 -11.55 9.68
N CYS A 129 13.27 -11.05 10.73
CA CYS A 129 12.84 -9.65 10.81
C CYS A 129 13.15 -9.07 12.19
N THR A 130 13.67 -7.82 12.20
CA THR A 130 13.77 -6.96 13.39
C THR A 130 12.81 -5.78 13.23
N PHE A 131 11.92 -5.60 14.20
CA PHE A 131 11.03 -4.45 14.24
C PHE A 131 11.68 -3.31 15.02
N VAL A 132 11.50 -2.07 14.49
CA VAL A 132 11.96 -0.83 15.11
C VAL A 132 10.78 0.11 15.35
N ASP A 133 10.85 0.92 16.40
CA ASP A 133 9.85 1.95 16.61
C ASP A 133 9.89 2.96 15.45
N THR A 134 8.72 3.35 14.93
CA THR A 134 8.62 4.34 13.83
C THR A 134 9.16 5.72 14.28
N ASP A 135 9.07 6.01 15.58
CA ASP A 135 9.59 7.24 16.17
C ASP A 135 11.06 7.14 16.61
N ALA A 136 11.69 5.97 16.47
CA ALA A 136 13.10 5.77 16.82
C ALA A 136 14.03 6.78 16.12
N SER A 137 15.13 7.11 16.77
CA SER A 137 16.19 7.90 16.17
C SER A 137 16.86 7.18 15.00
N ALA A 138 17.56 7.91 14.15
CA ALA A 138 18.30 7.30 13.03
C ALA A 138 19.32 6.26 13.52
N GLU A 139 19.97 6.53 14.65
CA GLU A 139 20.94 5.64 15.28
C GLU A 139 20.30 4.32 15.79
N GLU A 140 19.11 4.43 16.40
CA GLU A 140 18.36 3.26 16.87
C GLU A 140 17.87 2.41 15.70
N ILE A 141 17.40 3.03 14.62
CA ILE A 141 17.00 2.33 13.39
C ILE A 141 18.23 1.63 12.79
N ALA A 142 19.37 2.35 12.67
CA ALA A 142 20.63 1.82 12.14
C ALA A 142 21.15 0.61 12.95
N ALA A 143 21.01 0.65 14.28
CA ALA A 143 21.43 -0.45 15.15
C ALA A 143 20.67 -1.77 14.92
N ALA A 144 19.51 -1.74 14.26
CA ALA A 144 18.75 -2.93 13.90
C ALA A 144 19.27 -3.65 12.64
N PHE A 145 20.13 -2.98 11.85
CA PHE A 145 20.67 -3.56 10.63
C PHE A 145 21.76 -4.61 10.95
N LYS A 146 21.74 -5.68 10.16
CA LYS A 146 22.71 -6.78 10.20
C LYS A 146 23.43 -6.86 8.84
N PRO A 147 24.59 -7.54 8.73
CA PRO A 147 25.29 -7.67 7.44
C PRO A 147 24.42 -8.28 6.32
N ASN A 148 23.46 -9.15 6.68
CA ASN A 148 22.52 -9.80 5.77
C ASN A 148 21.17 -9.07 5.64
N THR A 149 21.05 -7.84 6.12
CA THR A 149 19.82 -7.04 5.90
C THR A 149 19.70 -6.62 4.45
N LYS A 150 18.53 -6.88 3.86
CA LYS A 150 18.21 -6.62 2.44
C LYS A 150 17.12 -5.57 2.24
N VAL A 151 16.29 -5.29 3.23
CA VAL A 151 15.10 -4.43 3.12
C VAL A 151 14.90 -3.65 4.40
N LEU A 152 14.56 -2.37 4.28
CA LEU A 152 13.84 -1.59 5.29
C LEU A 152 12.40 -1.40 4.82
N PHE A 153 11.41 -1.83 5.62
CA PHE A 153 9.98 -1.78 5.28
C PHE A 153 9.21 -0.87 6.25
N ALA A 154 8.34 0.00 5.73
CA ALA A 154 7.47 0.86 6.53
C ALA A 154 6.14 1.16 5.82
N GLU A 155 5.21 1.85 6.49
CA GLU A 155 3.97 2.38 5.92
C GLU A 155 3.97 3.92 6.00
N THR A 156 3.48 4.60 4.96
CA THR A 156 3.36 6.07 4.95
C THR A 156 2.47 6.57 6.09
N ILE A 157 1.32 5.93 6.27
CA ILE A 157 0.37 6.16 7.36
C ILE A 157 -0.02 4.80 7.94
N ALA A 158 0.35 4.54 9.18
CA ALA A 158 0.14 3.28 9.86
C ALA A 158 -1.34 2.99 10.17
N ASN A 159 -1.73 1.71 10.21
CA ASN A 159 -3.09 1.28 10.55
C ASN A 159 -3.07 0.27 11.71
N PRO A 160 -3.74 0.51 12.86
CA PRO A 160 -4.70 1.59 13.14
C PRO A 160 -4.10 2.84 13.84
N ALA A 161 -2.81 2.83 14.13
CA ALA A 161 -2.18 3.85 14.98
C ALA A 161 -2.06 5.24 14.32
N LEU A 162 -2.25 5.34 12.99
CA LEU A 162 -2.19 6.58 12.19
C LEU A 162 -0.88 7.37 12.33
N VAL A 163 0.20 6.68 12.69
CA VAL A 163 1.56 7.24 12.74
C VAL A 163 1.98 7.65 11.33
N ILE A 164 2.48 8.86 11.16
CA ILE A 164 3.07 9.33 9.90
C ILE A 164 4.56 9.01 9.90
N LEU A 165 5.01 8.31 8.87
CA LEU A 165 6.41 7.96 8.68
C LEU A 165 7.25 9.20 8.35
N ASP A 166 8.38 9.38 9.02
CA ASP A 166 9.43 10.30 8.55
C ASP A 166 10.22 9.61 7.43
N ILE A 167 9.72 9.75 6.18
CA ILE A 167 10.21 9.01 5.02
C ILE A 167 11.67 9.31 4.74
N GLU A 168 12.09 10.57 4.80
CA GLU A 168 13.50 10.96 4.55
C GLU A 168 14.45 10.38 5.58
N LYS A 169 14.06 10.32 6.87
CA LYS A 169 14.85 9.68 7.93
C LYS A 169 15.07 8.20 7.63
N PHE A 170 13.98 7.48 7.29
CA PHE A 170 14.05 6.05 6.98
C PHE A 170 14.83 5.78 5.70
N ALA A 171 14.61 6.56 4.64
CA ALA A 171 15.34 6.44 3.37
C ALA A 171 16.84 6.66 3.57
N LYS A 172 17.23 7.71 4.31
CA LYS A 172 18.62 7.99 4.59
C LYS A 172 19.31 6.83 5.31
N VAL A 173 18.70 6.31 6.37
CA VAL A 173 19.27 5.18 7.12
C VAL A 173 19.36 3.93 6.24
N ALA A 174 18.33 3.63 5.43
CA ALA A 174 18.35 2.48 4.51
C ALA A 174 19.52 2.59 3.52
N HIS A 175 19.66 3.74 2.87
CA HIS A 175 20.70 3.95 1.87
C HIS A 175 22.12 3.98 2.46
N GLU A 176 22.32 4.48 3.67
CA GLU A 176 23.60 4.40 4.39
C GLU A 176 24.01 2.93 4.67
N HIS A 177 23.04 2.01 4.68
CA HIS A 177 23.28 0.56 4.82
C HIS A 177 23.16 -0.21 3.49
N GLU A 178 23.13 0.50 2.34
CA GLU A 178 23.04 -0.12 1.00
C GLU A 178 21.79 -0.99 0.80
N VAL A 179 20.65 -0.53 1.35
CA VAL A 179 19.39 -1.28 1.40
C VAL A 179 18.27 -0.39 0.86
N PRO A 180 17.35 -0.90 0.03
CA PRO A 180 16.19 -0.12 -0.41
C PRO A 180 15.19 0.07 0.71
N LEU A 181 14.51 1.23 0.67
CA LEU A 181 13.31 1.49 1.46
C LEU A 181 12.07 1.09 0.67
N ILE A 182 11.29 0.13 1.20
CA ILE A 182 9.96 -0.23 0.70
C ILE A 182 8.91 0.44 1.57
N VAL A 183 7.98 1.19 0.95
CA VAL A 183 6.90 1.89 1.66
C VAL A 183 5.54 1.42 1.17
N ASP A 184 4.70 0.92 2.06
CA ASP A 184 3.28 0.70 1.79
C ASP A 184 2.54 2.05 1.84
N ASN A 185 2.10 2.54 0.67
CA ASN A 185 1.46 3.84 0.50
C ASN A 185 -0.08 3.75 0.40
N THR A 186 -0.66 2.70 0.95
CA THR A 186 -2.09 2.39 0.82
C THR A 186 -2.99 3.50 1.34
N PHE A 187 -2.68 4.10 2.50
CA PHE A 187 -3.56 5.09 3.14
C PHE A 187 -3.40 6.50 2.59
N ALA A 188 -2.18 6.92 2.27
CA ALA A 188 -1.96 8.22 1.67
C ALA A 188 -2.39 8.26 0.20
N THR A 189 -2.19 7.19 -0.55
CA THR A 189 -2.33 7.13 -2.02
C THR A 189 -1.36 8.09 -2.72
N PRO A 190 -1.10 7.96 -4.01
CA PRO A 190 -0.27 8.94 -4.73
C PRO A 190 -0.88 10.34 -4.79
N ILE A 191 -2.17 10.48 -4.42
CA ILE A 191 -2.86 11.78 -4.39
C ILE A 191 -2.39 12.65 -3.21
N ASN A 192 -2.18 12.04 -2.04
CA ASN A 192 -1.74 12.78 -0.86
C ASN A 192 -0.23 12.70 -0.62
N CYS A 193 0.43 11.59 -0.98
CA CYS A 193 1.88 11.43 -0.83
C CYS A 193 2.45 10.54 -1.91
N ARG A 194 3.59 10.93 -2.48
CA ARG A 194 4.40 10.10 -3.38
C ARG A 194 5.75 9.83 -2.71
N PRO A 195 5.94 8.68 -2.07
CA PRO A 195 7.12 8.39 -1.27
C PRO A 195 8.45 8.44 -2.05
N PHE A 196 8.42 8.25 -3.38
CA PHE A 196 9.61 8.37 -4.23
C PHE A 196 10.21 9.79 -4.23
N GLU A 197 9.41 10.82 -4.02
CA GLU A 197 9.89 12.21 -3.91
C GLU A 197 10.70 12.44 -2.63
N TRP A 198 10.57 11.53 -1.66
CA TRP A 198 11.19 11.59 -0.34
C TRP A 198 12.22 10.49 -0.10
N GLY A 199 12.61 9.76 -1.14
CA GLY A 199 13.71 8.80 -1.11
C GLY A 199 13.31 7.33 -0.95
N ALA A 200 12.02 6.98 -0.96
CA ALA A 200 11.62 5.57 -1.07
C ALA A 200 12.03 5.00 -2.44
N ASP A 201 12.31 3.70 -2.47
CA ASP A 201 12.75 3.02 -3.68
C ASP A 201 11.67 2.16 -4.31
N ILE A 202 10.90 1.47 -3.48
CA ILE A 202 9.77 0.63 -3.87
C ILE A 202 8.54 1.09 -3.09
N VAL A 203 7.40 1.16 -3.79
CA VAL A 203 6.10 1.41 -3.17
C VAL A 203 5.19 0.22 -3.36
N THR A 204 4.47 -0.15 -2.30
CA THR A 204 3.40 -1.15 -2.37
C THR A 204 2.05 -0.54 -2.05
N HIS A 205 0.99 -1.18 -2.54
CA HIS A 205 -0.39 -0.80 -2.23
C HIS A 205 -1.27 -2.02 -2.02
N SER A 206 -2.19 -1.92 -1.08
CA SER A 206 -3.45 -2.64 -1.15
C SER A 206 -4.42 -1.85 -2.02
N THR A 207 -4.53 -2.20 -3.30
CA THR A 207 -5.46 -1.53 -4.23
C THR A 207 -6.94 -1.76 -3.84
N THR A 208 -7.20 -2.70 -2.94
CA THR A 208 -8.47 -2.98 -2.26
C THR A 208 -9.08 -1.75 -1.58
N LYS A 209 -8.25 -0.75 -1.21
CA LYS A 209 -8.63 0.40 -0.35
C LYS A 209 -9.05 1.60 -1.21
N TYR A 210 -8.49 2.77 -1.00
CA TYR A 210 -8.87 3.99 -1.73
C TYR A 210 -8.80 3.87 -3.26
N MET A 211 -7.86 3.08 -3.80
CA MET A 211 -7.73 2.95 -5.26
C MET A 211 -8.97 2.31 -5.89
N ASP A 212 -9.52 1.24 -5.28
CA ASP A 212 -10.84 0.70 -5.63
C ASP A 212 -11.97 1.63 -5.16
N GLY A 213 -11.98 1.95 -3.87
CA GLY A 213 -12.92 2.86 -3.22
C GLY A 213 -14.37 2.38 -3.09
N HIS A 214 -14.72 1.21 -3.63
CA HIS A 214 -16.08 0.69 -3.69
C HIS A 214 -16.28 -0.61 -2.92
N ALA A 215 -15.20 -1.18 -2.36
CA ALA A 215 -15.18 -2.46 -1.65
C ALA A 215 -15.66 -3.65 -2.52
N VAL A 216 -15.34 -3.64 -3.83
CA VAL A 216 -15.81 -4.63 -4.80
C VAL A 216 -14.72 -5.57 -5.30
N GLN A 217 -13.43 -5.21 -5.11
CA GLN A 217 -12.30 -6.05 -5.52
C GLN A 217 -11.22 -6.12 -4.44
N VAL A 218 -10.46 -7.19 -4.42
CA VAL A 218 -9.23 -7.35 -3.63
C VAL A 218 -8.06 -7.36 -4.59
N GLY A 219 -7.04 -6.54 -4.31
CA GLY A 219 -5.87 -6.45 -5.15
C GLY A 219 -4.70 -5.76 -4.45
N GLY A 220 -3.56 -5.79 -5.09
CA GLY A 220 -2.34 -5.10 -4.68
C GLY A 220 -1.55 -4.59 -5.87
N ALA A 221 -0.57 -3.74 -5.60
CA ALA A 221 0.38 -3.25 -6.58
C ALA A 221 1.77 -3.10 -5.98
N ILE A 222 2.79 -3.30 -6.80
CA ILE A 222 4.20 -3.03 -6.50
C ILE A 222 4.68 -2.05 -7.55
N ILE A 223 5.32 -0.96 -7.14
CA ILE A 223 5.85 0.06 -8.03
C ILE A 223 7.34 0.26 -7.70
N ASP A 224 8.16 0.31 -8.75
CA ASP A 224 9.60 0.58 -8.65
C ASP A 224 9.89 2.01 -9.10
N SER A 225 10.62 2.77 -8.29
CA SER A 225 11.11 4.10 -8.66
C SER A 225 12.15 4.03 -9.80
N GLY A 226 12.88 2.92 -9.91
CA GLY A 226 14.06 2.77 -10.78
C GLY A 226 15.26 3.61 -10.35
N ASN A 227 15.28 4.07 -9.08
CA ASN A 227 16.36 4.92 -8.55
C ASN A 227 17.40 4.16 -7.72
N PHE A 228 17.03 3.01 -7.14
CA PHE A 228 17.98 2.20 -6.38
C PHE A 228 19.02 1.54 -7.33
N ASP A 229 20.29 1.75 -7.04
CA ASP A 229 21.39 1.22 -7.86
C ASP A 229 21.73 -0.22 -7.46
N TRP A 230 20.98 -1.17 -8.04
CA TRP A 230 21.19 -2.61 -7.81
C TRP A 230 22.60 -3.08 -8.17
N ASP A 231 23.20 -2.51 -9.22
CA ASP A 231 24.54 -2.88 -9.66
C ASP A 231 25.63 -2.43 -8.67
N ALA A 232 25.49 -1.24 -8.08
CA ALA A 232 26.43 -0.76 -7.06
C ALA A 232 26.46 -1.68 -5.83
N TYR A 233 25.31 -2.26 -5.50
CA TYR A 233 25.15 -3.16 -4.34
C TYR A 233 24.94 -4.63 -4.75
N GLY A 234 25.48 -5.02 -5.90
CA GLY A 234 25.34 -6.36 -6.48
C GLY A 234 25.75 -7.50 -5.54
N HIS A 235 26.69 -7.25 -4.64
CA HIS A 235 27.11 -8.20 -3.62
C HIS A 235 25.99 -8.56 -2.61
N LYS A 236 24.93 -7.75 -2.53
CA LYS A 236 23.72 -8.04 -1.74
C LYS A 236 22.60 -8.62 -2.60
N TYR A 237 22.51 -8.25 -3.88
CA TYR A 237 21.33 -8.52 -4.73
C TYR A 237 21.66 -9.39 -5.94
N HIS A 238 22.31 -10.55 -5.68
CA HIS A 238 22.77 -11.50 -6.71
C HIS A 238 21.66 -11.88 -7.70
N GLY A 239 20.43 -12.10 -7.22
CA GLY A 239 19.29 -12.46 -8.05
C GLY A 239 18.89 -11.42 -9.10
N LEU A 240 19.41 -10.17 -9.03
CA LEU A 240 19.21 -9.13 -10.04
C LEU A 240 20.46 -8.88 -10.89
N THR A 241 21.65 -9.10 -10.32
CA THR A 241 22.94 -8.66 -10.89
C THR A 241 23.80 -9.80 -11.43
N GLU A 242 23.44 -11.05 -11.13
CA GLU A 242 24.10 -12.26 -11.62
C GLU A 242 23.22 -13.04 -12.62
N PRO A 243 23.82 -13.96 -13.41
CA PRO A 243 23.08 -14.76 -14.39
C PRO A 243 21.98 -15.63 -13.76
N ASP A 244 20.74 -15.50 -14.23
CA ASP A 244 19.61 -16.32 -13.81
C ASP A 244 19.58 -17.66 -14.56
N GLU A 245 19.70 -18.77 -13.83
CA GLU A 245 19.70 -20.12 -14.42
C GLU A 245 18.36 -20.46 -15.08
N SER A 246 17.23 -19.91 -14.59
CA SER A 246 15.89 -20.18 -15.14
C SER A 246 15.60 -19.47 -16.45
N TYR A 247 16.46 -18.48 -16.83
CA TYR A 247 16.34 -17.69 -18.07
C TYR A 247 17.65 -17.64 -18.86
N HIS A 248 18.32 -18.78 -19.05
CA HIS A 248 19.52 -18.91 -19.90
C HIS A 248 20.65 -17.92 -19.56
N GLY A 249 20.79 -17.55 -18.29
CA GLY A 249 21.83 -16.64 -17.83
C GLY A 249 21.52 -15.16 -18.02
N VAL A 250 20.24 -14.78 -18.09
CA VAL A 250 19.82 -13.36 -18.09
C VAL A 250 20.34 -12.69 -16.80
N VAL A 251 20.95 -11.51 -16.95
CA VAL A 251 21.26 -10.60 -15.85
C VAL A 251 20.26 -9.45 -15.93
N TYR A 252 19.31 -9.38 -14.97
CA TYR A 252 18.16 -8.47 -15.05
C TYR A 252 18.57 -7.00 -15.15
N THR A 253 19.54 -6.55 -14.35
CA THR A 253 20.01 -5.16 -14.38
C THR A 253 20.63 -4.78 -15.70
N LYS A 254 21.31 -5.72 -16.39
CA LYS A 254 21.96 -5.46 -17.68
C LYS A 254 20.97 -5.46 -18.84
N GLN A 255 19.98 -6.35 -18.79
CA GLN A 255 19.01 -6.50 -19.89
C GLN A 255 17.84 -5.52 -19.78
N PHE A 256 17.37 -5.24 -18.58
CA PHE A 256 16.15 -4.44 -18.34
C PHE A 256 16.39 -3.09 -17.65
N GLY A 257 17.64 -2.81 -17.24
CA GLY A 257 18.02 -1.55 -16.62
C GLY A 257 17.11 -1.19 -15.43
N LYS A 258 16.50 -0.02 -15.46
CA LYS A 258 15.62 0.46 -14.39
C LYS A 258 14.37 -0.39 -14.14
N LYS A 259 13.98 -1.26 -15.07
CA LYS A 259 12.83 -2.16 -14.91
C LYS A 259 13.21 -3.54 -14.35
N ALA A 260 14.49 -3.77 -14.03
CA ALA A 260 15.01 -5.07 -13.60
C ALA A 260 14.20 -5.69 -12.45
N TYR A 261 13.91 -4.91 -11.43
CA TYR A 261 13.19 -5.36 -10.23
C TYR A 261 11.77 -5.86 -10.54
N ILE A 262 10.98 -5.10 -11.28
CA ILE A 262 9.61 -5.50 -11.65
C ILE A 262 9.64 -6.64 -12.67
N THR A 263 10.60 -6.64 -13.61
CA THR A 263 10.74 -7.75 -14.57
C THR A 263 11.03 -9.07 -13.85
N LYS A 264 11.96 -9.07 -12.89
CA LYS A 264 12.27 -10.26 -12.09
C LYS A 264 11.04 -10.72 -11.28
N ALA A 265 10.35 -9.80 -10.61
CA ALA A 265 9.12 -10.12 -9.87
C ALA A 265 8.06 -10.77 -10.77
N THR A 266 7.91 -10.30 -12.01
CA THR A 266 6.97 -10.85 -13.00
C THR A 266 7.42 -12.22 -13.50
N THR A 267 8.67 -12.35 -13.93
CA THR A 267 9.17 -13.54 -14.62
C THR A 267 9.50 -14.70 -13.69
N GLN A 268 9.75 -14.42 -12.41
CA GLN A 268 9.97 -15.45 -11.38
C GLN A 268 8.75 -15.59 -10.45
N LEU A 269 8.47 -14.59 -9.62
CA LEU A 269 7.48 -14.72 -8.55
C LEU A 269 6.07 -14.84 -9.10
N MET A 270 5.66 -13.99 -10.03
CA MET A 270 4.32 -14.08 -10.61
C MET A 270 4.15 -15.36 -11.42
N ARG A 271 5.17 -15.75 -12.21
CA ARG A 271 5.16 -17.01 -12.97
C ARG A 271 4.97 -18.22 -12.06
N ASP A 272 5.72 -18.30 -10.95
CA ASP A 272 5.84 -19.49 -10.14
C ASP A 272 4.79 -19.58 -9.02
N LEU A 273 4.44 -18.44 -8.40
CA LEU A 273 3.50 -18.36 -7.28
C LEU A 273 2.08 -17.93 -7.70
N GLY A 274 1.94 -17.22 -8.82
CA GLY A 274 0.66 -17.01 -9.50
C GLY A 274 -0.33 -16.07 -8.82
N SER A 275 0.09 -15.14 -7.98
CA SER A 275 -0.81 -14.19 -7.29
C SER A 275 -1.30 -13.05 -8.21
N ILE A 276 -1.79 -13.39 -9.40
CA ILE A 276 -2.31 -12.41 -10.37
C ILE A 276 -3.77 -12.05 -10.06
N PRO A 277 -4.19 -10.77 -10.17
CA PRO A 277 -5.61 -10.43 -10.18
C PRO A 277 -6.25 -10.75 -11.53
N SER A 278 -7.55 -11.03 -11.55
CA SER A 278 -8.28 -11.20 -12.81
C SER A 278 -8.32 -9.90 -13.63
N PRO A 279 -8.37 -9.96 -14.97
CA PRO A 279 -8.55 -8.77 -15.80
C PRO A 279 -9.82 -7.98 -15.47
N GLU A 280 -10.89 -8.67 -15.06
CA GLU A 280 -12.12 -8.04 -14.60
C GLU A 280 -11.91 -7.20 -13.32
N ASN A 281 -11.19 -7.73 -12.32
CA ASN A 281 -10.84 -6.97 -11.12
C ASN A 281 -9.95 -5.76 -11.45
N CYS A 282 -9.03 -5.90 -12.41
CA CYS A 282 -8.19 -4.80 -12.87
C CYS A 282 -9.02 -3.71 -13.58
N PHE A 283 -10.04 -4.11 -14.35
CA PHE A 283 -10.98 -3.15 -14.96
C PHE A 283 -11.78 -2.39 -13.89
N LEU A 284 -12.32 -3.08 -12.86
CA LEU A 284 -13.00 -2.42 -11.74
C LEU A 284 -12.07 -1.46 -11.01
N LEU A 285 -10.81 -1.87 -10.78
CA LEU A 285 -9.79 -1.01 -10.20
C LEU A 285 -9.54 0.24 -11.07
N ASN A 286 -9.48 0.10 -12.41
CA ASN A 286 -9.33 1.24 -13.31
C ASN A 286 -10.46 2.26 -13.14
N LEU A 287 -11.71 1.80 -13.02
CA LEU A 287 -12.85 2.70 -12.76
C LEU A 287 -12.69 3.44 -11.42
N GLY A 288 -12.20 2.76 -10.39
CA GLY A 288 -11.87 3.38 -9.10
C GLY A 288 -10.77 4.44 -9.23
N LEU A 289 -9.71 4.16 -9.98
CA LEU A 289 -8.60 5.08 -10.19
C LEU A 289 -9.02 6.36 -10.92
N GLU A 290 -9.97 6.28 -11.86
CA GLU A 290 -10.44 7.45 -12.62
C GLU A 290 -11.07 8.54 -11.73
N THR A 291 -11.64 8.16 -10.60
CA THR A 291 -12.25 9.10 -9.63
C THR A 291 -11.46 9.23 -8.33
N LEU A 292 -10.25 8.66 -8.27
CA LEU A 292 -9.44 8.61 -7.05
C LEU A 292 -9.21 10.00 -6.42
N PRO A 293 -8.81 11.05 -7.18
CA PRO A 293 -8.56 12.36 -6.59
C PRO A 293 -9.79 12.95 -5.92
N LEU A 294 -10.95 12.89 -6.60
CA LEU A 294 -12.22 13.41 -6.08
C LEU A 294 -12.65 12.71 -4.79
N ARG A 295 -12.45 11.39 -4.72
CA ARG A 295 -12.82 10.60 -3.54
C ARG A 295 -11.86 10.83 -2.38
N VAL A 296 -10.55 10.81 -2.64
CA VAL A 296 -9.53 11.04 -1.59
C VAL A 296 -9.70 12.43 -0.97
N GLU A 297 -9.88 13.45 -1.78
CA GLU A 297 -10.13 14.81 -1.29
C GLU A 297 -11.39 14.87 -0.42
N ARG A 298 -12.51 14.30 -0.86
CA ARG A 298 -13.75 14.26 -0.07
C ARG A 298 -13.60 13.45 1.21
N HIS A 299 -12.90 12.30 1.19
CA HIS A 299 -12.60 11.51 2.39
C HIS A 299 -11.85 12.35 3.42
N CYS A 300 -10.78 13.06 3.00
CA CYS A 300 -9.98 13.89 3.88
C CYS A 300 -10.75 15.09 4.42
N GLU A 301 -11.55 15.78 3.59
CA GLU A 301 -12.42 16.89 4.03
C GLU A 301 -13.44 16.45 5.07
N ASN A 302 -14.08 15.29 4.84
CA ASN A 302 -15.05 14.75 5.78
C ASN A 302 -14.36 14.29 7.08
N ALA A 303 -13.21 13.62 6.97
CA ALA A 303 -12.44 13.18 8.13
C ALA A 303 -11.98 14.36 9.00
N GLN A 304 -11.53 15.45 8.41
CA GLN A 304 -11.15 16.65 9.15
C GLN A 304 -12.32 17.19 9.99
N LYS A 305 -13.51 17.36 9.37
CA LYS A 305 -14.70 17.86 10.08
C LYS A 305 -15.18 16.90 11.18
N VAL A 306 -15.09 15.60 10.93
CA VAL A 306 -15.45 14.56 11.89
C VAL A 306 -14.44 14.52 13.05
N ALA A 307 -13.14 14.63 12.76
CA ALA A 307 -12.09 14.66 13.79
C ALA A 307 -12.24 15.89 14.71
N GLU A 308 -12.50 17.07 14.14
CA GLU A 308 -12.76 18.30 14.90
C GLU A 308 -14.00 18.17 15.79
N PHE A 309 -15.08 17.55 15.30
CA PHE A 309 -16.27 17.26 16.09
C PHE A 309 -15.97 16.30 17.24
N LEU A 310 -15.23 15.22 16.98
CA LEU A 310 -14.90 14.22 18.00
C LEU A 310 -13.95 14.80 19.05
N ASP A 311 -12.95 15.59 18.66
CA ASP A 311 -11.96 16.20 19.56
C ASP A 311 -12.60 17.20 20.53
N ALA A 312 -13.69 17.85 20.10
CA ALA A 312 -14.45 18.79 20.94
C ALA A 312 -15.52 18.11 21.82
N HIS A 313 -15.73 16.78 21.71
CA HIS A 313 -16.85 16.12 22.37
C HIS A 313 -16.47 15.53 23.74
N GLU A 314 -17.25 15.86 24.81
CA GLU A 314 -16.95 15.51 26.21
C GLU A 314 -16.81 14.01 26.52
N LYS A 315 -17.45 13.12 25.72
CA LYS A 315 -17.34 11.66 25.86
C LYS A 315 -16.15 11.06 25.10
N VAL A 316 -15.41 11.84 24.34
CA VAL A 316 -14.20 11.44 23.63
C VAL A 316 -12.98 11.87 24.45
N SER A 317 -12.17 10.91 24.85
CA SER A 317 -10.96 11.19 25.66
C SER A 317 -9.76 11.56 24.81
N HIS A 318 -9.67 11.02 23.58
CA HIS A 318 -8.55 11.26 22.68
C HIS A 318 -8.94 10.98 21.22
N VAL A 319 -8.43 11.80 20.31
CA VAL A 319 -8.53 11.61 18.85
C VAL A 319 -7.13 11.51 18.27
N ILE A 320 -6.88 10.51 17.45
CA ILE A 320 -5.64 10.31 16.68
C ILE A 320 -5.96 10.62 15.22
N TYR A 321 -5.51 11.76 14.76
CA TYR A 321 -5.67 12.21 13.38
C TYR A 321 -4.70 13.36 13.07
N ALA A 322 -3.69 13.13 12.29
CA ALA A 322 -2.61 14.07 12.03
C ALA A 322 -3.03 15.36 11.28
N GLY A 323 -4.29 15.44 10.83
CA GLY A 323 -4.90 16.68 10.36
C GLY A 323 -5.25 17.67 11.48
N LEU A 324 -5.31 17.23 12.76
CA LEU A 324 -5.53 18.10 13.90
C LEU A 324 -4.21 18.78 14.33
N PRO A 325 -4.21 20.10 14.64
CA PRO A 325 -2.98 20.82 15.00
C PRO A 325 -2.28 20.32 16.27
N ASN A 326 -3.03 19.66 17.17
CA ASN A 326 -2.51 19.10 18.43
C ASN A 326 -2.05 17.64 18.31
N ASP A 327 -2.20 17.01 17.15
CA ASP A 327 -1.70 15.66 16.92
C ASP A 327 -0.16 15.64 16.82
N LYS A 328 0.44 14.60 17.40
CA LYS A 328 1.91 14.40 17.44
C LYS A 328 2.54 14.43 16.04
N TYR A 329 1.83 13.98 15.02
CA TYR A 329 2.34 13.81 13.65
C TYR A 329 1.89 14.94 12.72
N HIS A 330 1.27 16.00 13.23
CA HIS A 330 0.78 17.11 12.41
C HIS A 330 1.88 17.70 11.52
N GLU A 331 3.05 18.00 12.10
CA GLU A 331 4.18 18.57 11.35
C GLU A 331 4.68 17.67 10.24
N LEU A 332 4.73 16.34 10.47
CA LEU A 332 5.08 15.37 9.42
C LEU A 332 4.01 15.30 8.33
N ALA A 333 2.73 15.41 8.70
CA ALA A 333 1.66 15.49 7.72
C ALA A 333 1.77 16.75 6.87
N GLN A 334 2.06 17.92 7.47
CA GLN A 334 2.30 19.16 6.72
C GLN A 334 3.51 19.06 5.79
N LYS A 335 4.54 18.30 6.16
CA LYS A 335 5.76 18.11 5.37
C LYS A 335 5.53 17.20 4.17
N TYR A 336 4.93 16.01 4.39
CA TYR A 336 4.90 14.92 3.40
C TYR A 336 3.61 14.84 2.58
N MET A 337 2.50 15.36 3.13
CA MET A 337 1.19 15.20 2.50
C MET A 337 0.79 16.44 1.69
N ASP A 338 0.18 16.22 0.54
CA ASP A 338 -0.34 17.33 -0.27
C ASP A 338 -1.34 18.18 0.55
N LYS A 339 -1.03 19.45 0.73
CA LYS A 339 -1.80 20.41 1.54
C LYS A 339 -2.04 19.93 3.00
N GLY A 340 -1.19 19.07 3.55
CA GLY A 340 -1.34 18.49 4.88
C GLY A 340 -2.50 17.47 5.01
N ARG A 341 -3.12 17.05 3.91
CA ARG A 341 -4.22 16.07 3.91
C ARG A 341 -3.67 14.68 4.18
N THR A 342 -4.13 14.01 5.22
CA THR A 342 -3.65 12.68 5.59
C THR A 342 -4.44 11.57 4.89
N CYS A 343 -5.55 11.15 5.48
CA CYS A 343 -6.44 10.11 4.93
C CYS A 343 -7.85 10.28 5.49
N GLY A 344 -8.77 9.42 5.08
CA GLY A 344 -10.14 9.38 5.58
C GLY A 344 -10.32 8.49 6.82
N VAL A 345 -9.26 8.09 7.51
CA VAL A 345 -9.35 7.23 8.69
C VAL A 345 -9.01 8.03 9.95
N ILE A 346 -9.83 7.86 10.98
CA ILE A 346 -9.66 8.47 12.30
C ILE A 346 -9.65 7.32 13.32
N SER A 347 -8.77 7.39 14.31
CA SER A 347 -8.87 6.58 15.52
C SER A 347 -9.21 7.48 16.70
N PHE A 348 -10.12 7.06 17.55
CA PHE A 348 -10.50 7.82 18.75
C PHE A 348 -10.86 6.90 19.91
N GLU A 349 -10.87 7.42 21.12
CA GLU A 349 -11.15 6.69 22.34
C GLU A 349 -12.28 7.34 23.13
N LEU A 350 -13.19 6.52 23.68
CA LEU A 350 -14.27 6.99 24.53
C LEU A 350 -13.88 6.93 26.01
N THR A 351 -14.32 7.92 26.80
CA THR A 351 -14.06 8.01 28.24
C THR A 351 -14.59 6.80 29.03
N GLY A 352 -15.63 6.13 28.54
CA GLY A 352 -16.21 4.94 29.15
C GLY A 352 -15.53 3.61 28.78
N GLY A 353 -14.42 3.66 28.03
CA GLY A 353 -13.64 2.49 27.66
C GLY A 353 -14.39 1.49 26.76
N ARG A 354 -14.09 0.19 26.90
CA ARG A 354 -14.62 -0.89 26.03
C ARG A 354 -16.16 -0.92 25.98
N ASP A 355 -16.83 -0.83 27.14
CA ASP A 355 -18.28 -0.95 27.19
C ASP A 355 -18.98 0.23 26.51
N ALA A 356 -18.47 1.44 26.67
CA ALA A 356 -18.95 2.61 25.95
C ALA A 356 -18.72 2.48 24.44
N ALA A 357 -17.56 1.98 24.03
CA ALA A 357 -17.26 1.74 22.62
C ALA A 357 -18.24 0.74 21.98
N VAL A 358 -18.61 -0.33 22.69
CA VAL A 358 -19.59 -1.31 22.21
C VAL A 358 -20.97 -0.67 22.09
N ARG A 359 -21.45 0.05 23.14
CA ARG A 359 -22.76 0.74 23.06
C ARG A 359 -22.83 1.77 21.96
N PHE A 360 -21.76 2.55 21.79
CA PHE A 360 -21.63 3.49 20.68
C PHE A 360 -21.77 2.79 19.33
N MET A 361 -20.98 1.74 19.10
CA MET A 361 -20.99 0.97 17.85
C MET A 361 -22.36 0.41 17.51
N ASP A 362 -23.02 -0.19 18.51
CA ASP A 362 -24.35 -0.81 18.35
C ASP A 362 -25.47 0.22 18.13
N SER A 363 -25.21 1.50 18.43
CA SER A 363 -26.18 2.61 18.26
C SER A 363 -26.08 3.30 16.89
N LEU A 364 -25.02 3.04 16.11
CA LEU A 364 -24.81 3.62 14.78
C LEU A 364 -25.90 3.14 13.80
N LYS A 365 -26.36 4.03 12.93
CA LYS A 365 -27.40 3.77 11.91
C LYS A 365 -26.88 3.91 10.50
N LEU A 366 -25.97 4.87 10.26
CA LEU A 366 -25.36 5.16 8.95
C LEU A 366 -24.03 4.41 8.78
N ALA A 367 -23.15 4.49 9.78
CA ALA A 367 -21.86 3.86 9.71
C ALA A 367 -21.95 2.33 9.85
N ASN A 368 -21.35 1.60 8.92
CA ASN A 368 -21.39 0.15 8.92
C ASN A 368 -20.28 -0.45 9.81
N ILE A 369 -20.62 -1.40 10.67
CA ILE A 369 -19.63 -2.19 11.40
C ILE A 369 -18.99 -3.17 10.42
N ALA A 370 -17.74 -2.89 10.03
CA ALA A 370 -17.00 -3.70 9.07
C ALA A 370 -15.49 -3.59 9.26
N THR A 371 -14.76 -4.64 8.87
CA THR A 371 -13.29 -4.66 8.94
C THR A 371 -12.64 -3.84 7.83
N HIS A 372 -13.37 -3.48 6.79
CA HIS A 372 -12.88 -2.71 5.66
C HIS A 372 -12.62 -1.23 6.02
N VAL A 373 -11.80 -0.56 5.23
CA VAL A 373 -11.51 0.89 5.32
C VAL A 373 -11.42 1.47 3.91
N ALA A 374 -11.55 2.79 3.82
CA ALA A 374 -11.34 3.53 2.57
C ALA A 374 -12.35 3.22 1.44
N ALA A 375 -13.53 2.72 1.81
CA ALA A 375 -14.66 2.64 0.89
C ALA A 375 -15.45 3.95 0.89
N SER A 376 -16.25 4.16 -0.16
CA SER A 376 -17.13 5.33 -0.30
C SER A 376 -18.13 5.49 0.85
N LYS A 377 -18.48 4.39 1.54
CA LYS A 377 -19.36 4.38 2.71
C LYS A 377 -18.58 4.42 4.00
N THR A 378 -19.08 5.17 4.98
CA THR A 378 -18.51 5.22 6.33
C THR A 378 -18.57 3.84 7.00
N MET A 379 -17.42 3.40 7.52
CA MET A 379 -17.27 2.11 8.21
C MET A 379 -16.56 2.30 9.54
N VAL A 380 -16.90 1.46 10.50
CA VAL A 380 -16.39 1.52 11.86
C VAL A 380 -15.93 0.15 12.35
N LEU A 381 -14.86 0.14 13.13
CA LEU A 381 -14.31 -1.05 13.75
C LEU A 381 -13.88 -0.75 15.18
N HIS A 382 -14.17 -1.67 16.11
CA HIS A 382 -13.62 -1.67 17.46
C HIS A 382 -12.56 -2.77 17.57
N PRO A 383 -11.26 -2.45 17.49
CA PRO A 383 -10.20 -3.46 17.43
C PRO A 383 -10.25 -4.47 18.58
N ALA A 384 -10.48 -4.00 19.81
CA ALA A 384 -10.51 -4.84 21.00
C ALA A 384 -11.64 -5.89 20.98
N SER A 385 -12.79 -5.64 20.34
CA SER A 385 -13.89 -6.59 20.22
C SER A 385 -13.88 -7.41 18.92
N HIS A 386 -13.09 -7.04 17.93
CA HIS A 386 -13.04 -7.66 16.61
C HIS A 386 -11.67 -8.26 16.27
N THR A 387 -10.77 -7.45 15.74
CA THR A 387 -9.47 -7.94 15.20
C THR A 387 -8.49 -8.42 16.27
N HIS A 388 -8.60 -7.93 17.50
CA HIS A 388 -7.74 -8.26 18.65
C HIS A 388 -8.52 -8.94 19.78
N ARG A 389 -9.69 -9.50 19.50
CA ARG A 389 -10.61 -10.10 20.50
C ARG A 389 -9.97 -11.18 21.38
N GLN A 390 -8.91 -11.80 20.92
CA GLN A 390 -8.19 -12.86 21.65
C GLN A 390 -7.22 -12.29 22.70
N MET A 391 -6.94 -10.97 22.67
CA MET A 391 -6.05 -10.29 23.60
C MET A 391 -6.82 -9.78 24.82
N ASN A 392 -6.21 -9.87 26.01
CA ASN A 392 -6.68 -9.15 27.18
C ASN A 392 -6.27 -7.67 27.11
N ASP A 393 -6.74 -6.84 28.05
CA ASP A 393 -6.53 -5.39 28.02
C ASP A 393 -5.03 -4.99 28.20
N GLU A 394 -4.21 -5.80 28.86
CA GLU A 394 -2.77 -5.58 29.00
C GLU A 394 -2.05 -5.84 27.67
N GLN A 395 -2.35 -6.96 27.03
CA GLN A 395 -1.82 -7.32 25.72
C GLN A 395 -2.25 -6.31 24.63
N LEU A 396 -3.48 -5.78 24.72
CA LEU A 396 -3.95 -4.72 23.81
C LEU A 396 -3.10 -3.45 23.95
N ARG A 397 -2.82 -3.00 25.20
CA ARG A 397 -2.00 -1.82 25.43
C ARG A 397 -0.54 -2.02 24.98
N GLU A 398 0.02 -3.21 25.20
CA GLU A 398 1.35 -3.59 24.69
C GLU A 398 1.39 -3.55 23.14
N ALA A 399 0.28 -3.90 22.49
CA ALA A 399 0.13 -3.81 21.04
C ALA A 399 -0.23 -2.38 20.52
N GLY A 400 -0.24 -1.38 21.41
CA GLY A 400 -0.59 0.01 21.04
C GLY A 400 -2.07 0.23 20.77
N VAL A 401 -2.94 -0.67 21.22
CA VAL A 401 -4.39 -0.60 21.04
C VAL A 401 -5.07 -0.39 22.37
N SER A 402 -5.73 0.76 22.59
CA SER A 402 -6.54 0.95 23.78
C SER A 402 -7.82 0.11 23.73
N PRO A 403 -8.27 -0.44 24.90
CA PRO A 403 -9.54 -1.18 24.95
C PRO A 403 -10.78 -0.39 24.51
N GLY A 404 -10.75 0.91 24.60
CA GLY A 404 -11.83 1.81 24.17
C GLY A 404 -11.63 2.44 22.78
N MET A 405 -10.57 2.05 22.08
CA MET A 405 -10.24 2.61 20.75
C MET A 405 -11.24 2.18 19.68
N ILE A 406 -11.74 3.15 18.94
CA ILE A 406 -12.60 2.96 17.76
C ILE A 406 -11.83 3.48 16.54
N ARG A 407 -11.80 2.70 15.47
CA ARG A 407 -11.29 3.12 14.16
C ARG A 407 -12.48 3.42 13.25
N LEU A 408 -12.57 4.66 12.79
CA LEU A 408 -13.60 5.15 11.87
C LEU A 408 -12.99 5.42 10.51
N SER A 409 -13.45 4.73 9.48
CA SER A 409 -13.16 5.03 8.09
C SER A 409 -14.29 5.90 7.55
N VAL A 410 -14.02 7.19 7.47
CA VAL A 410 -15.00 8.20 7.03
C VAL A 410 -15.20 8.09 5.53
N GLY A 411 -16.45 7.95 5.10
CA GLY A 411 -16.84 7.86 3.71
C GLY A 411 -17.00 9.23 3.03
N ILE A 412 -17.60 9.20 1.85
CA ILE A 412 -17.84 10.41 1.04
C ILE A 412 -19.30 10.92 1.13
N GLU A 413 -20.06 10.42 2.09
CA GLU A 413 -21.41 10.92 2.41
C GLU A 413 -21.35 12.40 2.84
N SER A 414 -22.50 13.02 3.10
CA SER A 414 -22.54 14.34 3.72
C SER A 414 -21.87 14.29 5.10
N ALA A 415 -20.86 15.12 5.34
CA ALA A 415 -20.20 15.22 6.64
C ALA A 415 -21.20 15.51 7.78
N LYS A 416 -22.25 16.30 7.48
CA LYS A 416 -23.32 16.60 8.44
C LYS A 416 -24.07 15.33 8.86
N ASP A 417 -24.36 14.45 7.92
CA ASP A 417 -25.11 13.23 8.21
C ASP A 417 -24.25 12.24 9.00
N ILE A 418 -22.95 12.13 8.65
CA ILE A 418 -21.99 11.33 9.43
C ILE A 418 -21.90 11.86 10.86
N ILE A 419 -21.71 13.16 11.06
CA ILE A 419 -21.63 13.79 12.39
C ILE A 419 -22.91 13.59 13.17
N ASN A 420 -24.08 13.69 12.55
CA ASN A 420 -25.36 13.45 13.23
C ASN A 420 -25.48 12.00 13.71
N ASP A 421 -25.11 11.01 12.90
CA ASP A 421 -25.10 9.59 13.30
C ASP A 421 -24.15 9.34 14.48
N LEU A 422 -22.93 9.89 14.42
CA LEU A 422 -21.97 9.80 15.52
C LEU A 422 -22.47 10.47 16.80
N LYS A 423 -23.11 11.64 16.68
CA LYS A 423 -23.65 12.38 17.82
C LYS A 423 -24.78 11.58 18.51
N GLU A 424 -25.75 11.05 17.76
CA GLU A 424 -26.82 10.22 18.31
C GLU A 424 -26.24 8.95 18.98
N ALA A 425 -25.22 8.32 18.39
CA ALA A 425 -24.57 7.14 18.96
C ALA A 425 -23.78 7.49 20.25
N LEU A 426 -23.14 8.66 20.32
CA LEU A 426 -22.44 9.12 21.51
C LEU A 426 -23.40 9.40 22.69
N GLU A 427 -24.67 9.78 22.44
CA GLU A 427 -25.65 9.92 23.50
C GLU A 427 -25.89 8.62 24.28
N ASN A 428 -25.74 7.46 23.62
CA ASN A 428 -25.90 6.11 24.18
C ASN A 428 -24.61 5.47 24.68
N ALA A 429 -23.45 6.11 24.49
CA ALA A 429 -22.14 5.60 24.85
C ALA A 429 -21.84 5.68 26.36
#